data_e5156a970d9033cd8d963f5594ee49d5
#
_entry.id   e5156a970d9033cd8d963f5594ee49d5
#
_cell.length_a   1.000
_cell.length_b   1.000
_cell.length_c   1.000
_cell.angle_alpha   90.00
_cell.angle_beta   90.00
_cell.angle_gamma   90.00
#
_symmetry.space_group_name_H-M   'P 1'
#
loop_
_entity.id
_entity.type
_entity.pdbx_description
1 polymer ?
#
loop_
_entity_poly.entity_id
_entity_poly.type
_entity_poly.pdbx_seq_one_letter_code
_entity_poly.pdbx_strand_id
1 'polypeptide(L)'
;MKTSRRTLLTAAALAAFTPRLSEAQPQPKKTMTTHTYHDAILHYRDNGKTDAPALLLLHGGLGTAADDFAPLLPRLHPHYRVIENDTRGHGQSTRGSAPLTYAQIAADAKHLIDTLRLDAYHILGFSDGGTAAYHLALSDERAQSVLTIGANWHSSQIEPARDMYESITPDFLREHMSAQVAAYEQQNPQPDLVTLTADLRHLWLDNSTTGYPNERVAAIKQPILAVRGEDDFLLSLPDWAALREQNPAAHLLHIPFAGHEAIKAQPDILWAAIQTFHKP
;
A
#
# COMPACT_ATOMS: atom_id res chain seq x y z
N MET A 1 9.19 21.22 -86.47
CA MET A 1 8.94 19.94 -85.77
C MET A 1 8.70 20.21 -84.32
N LYS A 2 7.46 20.11 -83.83
CA LYS A 2 7.07 20.38 -82.41
C LYS A 2 6.67 19.06 -81.79
N THR A 3 7.39 18.56 -80.82
CA THR A 3 7.03 17.37 -80.02
C THR A 3 6.35 17.82 -78.77
N SER A 4 5.10 17.39 -78.65
CA SER A 4 4.23 17.59 -77.48
C SER A 4 4.61 16.62 -76.36
N ARG A 5 4.87 17.13 -75.14
CA ARG A 5 4.97 16.34 -73.91
C ARG A 5 3.59 16.21 -73.26
N ARG A 6 3.07 15.00 -73.17
CA ARG A 6 1.89 14.66 -72.40
C ARG A 6 2.30 14.48 -70.96
N THR A 7 1.71 15.29 -70.10
CA THR A 7 1.82 15.22 -68.63
C THR A 7 0.80 14.19 -68.12
N LEU A 8 1.32 13.11 -67.49
CA LEU A 8 0.50 12.13 -66.76
C LEU A 8 0.27 12.66 -65.34
N LEU A 9 -0.96 12.95 -64.99
CA LEU A 9 -1.43 13.24 -63.64
C LEU A 9 -1.67 11.90 -62.94
N THR A 10 -0.80 11.57 -61.95
CA THR A 10 -1.05 10.49 -60.98
C THR A 10 -1.90 11.04 -59.83
N ALA A 11 -3.14 10.52 -59.71
CA ALA A 11 -3.99 10.77 -58.56
C ALA A 11 -3.49 9.96 -57.35
N ALA A 12 -2.98 10.66 -56.38
CA ALA A 12 -2.68 10.08 -55.07
C ALA A 12 -3.97 9.99 -54.24
N ALA A 13 -4.41 8.76 -53.95
CA ALA A 13 -5.51 8.50 -53.03
C ALA A 13 -5.04 8.75 -51.60
N LEU A 14 -5.55 9.84 -50.97
CA LEU A 14 -5.44 10.05 -49.52
C LEU A 14 -6.36 9.04 -48.84
N ALA A 15 -5.77 8.00 -48.24
CA ALA A 15 -6.48 7.15 -47.26
C ALA A 15 -6.66 7.94 -45.99
N ALA A 16 -7.90 8.34 -45.68
CA ALA A 16 -8.25 8.96 -44.43
C ALA A 16 -8.07 7.95 -43.27
N PHE A 17 -7.05 8.17 -42.46
CA PHE A 17 -6.84 7.45 -41.21
C PHE A 17 -7.85 8.00 -40.20
N THR A 18 -8.99 7.33 -39.99
CA THR A 18 -9.87 7.59 -38.88
C THR A 18 -9.30 6.91 -37.66
N PRO A 19 -8.90 7.62 -36.59
CA PRO A 19 -8.51 6.97 -35.36
C PRO A 19 -9.73 6.22 -34.81
N ARG A 20 -9.65 4.89 -34.74
CA ARG A 20 -10.60 4.11 -33.94
C ARG A 20 -10.44 4.55 -32.51
N LEU A 21 -11.47 5.25 -31.98
CA LEU A 21 -11.64 5.43 -30.56
C LEU A 21 -11.69 4.02 -29.94
N SER A 22 -10.65 3.66 -29.20
CA SER A 22 -10.67 2.46 -28.39
C SER A 22 -11.83 2.63 -27.41
N GLU A 23 -12.86 1.80 -27.56
CA GLU A 23 -13.90 1.71 -26.52
C GLU A 23 -13.21 1.32 -25.21
N ALA A 24 -13.21 2.23 -24.26
CA ALA A 24 -12.75 1.96 -22.91
C ALA A 24 -13.58 0.77 -22.38
N GLN A 25 -12.93 -0.36 -22.14
CA GLN A 25 -13.60 -1.48 -21.51
C GLN A 25 -14.22 -1.00 -20.20
N PRO A 26 -15.48 -1.36 -19.90
CA PRO A 26 -16.11 -0.99 -18.64
C PRO A 26 -15.24 -1.53 -17.50
N GLN A 27 -14.73 -0.62 -16.70
CA GLN A 27 -14.02 -1.00 -15.48
C GLN A 27 -14.98 -1.80 -14.59
N PRO A 28 -14.56 -2.95 -14.02
CA PRO A 28 -15.41 -3.70 -13.11
C PRO A 28 -15.87 -2.76 -11.99
N LYS A 29 -17.19 -2.77 -11.70
CA LYS A 29 -17.75 -1.96 -10.62
C LYS A 29 -17.05 -2.37 -9.34
N LYS A 30 -16.26 -1.47 -8.75
CA LYS A 30 -15.67 -1.65 -7.42
C LYS A 30 -16.82 -1.87 -6.45
N THR A 31 -16.93 -3.09 -5.93
CA THR A 31 -17.93 -3.40 -4.91
C THR A 31 -17.36 -2.93 -3.59
N MET A 32 -17.94 -1.87 -3.03
CA MET A 32 -17.63 -1.45 -1.65
C MET A 32 -18.25 -2.49 -0.73
N THR A 33 -17.42 -3.10 0.11
CA THR A 33 -17.84 -4.21 0.95
C THR A 33 -17.28 -4.03 2.36
N THR A 34 -17.99 -4.57 3.34
CA THR A 34 -17.56 -4.55 4.73
C THR A 34 -17.53 -5.98 5.28
N HIS A 35 -16.68 -6.21 6.26
CA HIS A 35 -16.73 -7.37 7.13
C HIS A 35 -16.68 -6.92 8.58
N THR A 36 -17.20 -7.75 9.49
CA THR A 36 -17.19 -7.43 10.92
C THR A 36 -16.17 -8.32 11.62
N TYR A 37 -15.27 -7.70 12.37
CA TYR A 37 -14.36 -8.44 13.23
C TYR A 37 -14.39 -7.85 14.65
N HIS A 38 -14.80 -8.67 15.62
CA HIS A 38 -15.27 -8.24 16.93
C HIS A 38 -16.39 -7.20 16.76
N ASP A 39 -16.21 -5.99 17.27
CA ASP A 39 -17.18 -4.87 17.21
C ASP A 39 -16.84 -3.81 16.16
N ALA A 40 -15.77 -4.02 15.38
CA ALA A 40 -15.42 -3.12 14.28
C ALA A 40 -16.05 -3.58 12.97
N ILE A 41 -16.62 -2.63 12.22
CA ILE A 41 -17.05 -2.79 10.83
C ILE A 41 -15.91 -2.29 9.96
N LEU A 42 -15.25 -3.22 9.28
CA LEU A 42 -14.05 -2.95 8.48
C LEU A 42 -14.41 -2.93 7.00
N HIS A 43 -14.03 -1.87 6.33
CA HIS A 43 -14.30 -1.63 4.92
C HIS A 43 -13.13 -2.11 4.06
N TYR A 44 -13.46 -2.68 2.90
CA TYR A 44 -12.48 -3.01 1.86
C TYR A 44 -13.08 -2.83 0.47
N ARG A 45 -12.23 -2.72 -0.53
CA ARG A 45 -12.57 -2.78 -1.94
C ARG A 45 -11.90 -3.98 -2.57
N ASP A 46 -12.64 -4.71 -3.39
CA ASP A 46 -12.15 -5.85 -4.16
C ASP A 46 -12.46 -5.58 -5.64
N ASN A 47 -11.47 -5.64 -6.51
CA ASN A 47 -11.69 -5.44 -7.93
C ASN A 47 -12.36 -6.66 -8.62
N GLY A 48 -12.58 -7.75 -7.89
CA GLY A 48 -13.32 -8.92 -8.35
C GLY A 48 -12.59 -9.81 -9.37
N LYS A 49 -11.30 -9.60 -9.60
CA LYS A 49 -10.49 -10.37 -10.56
C LYS A 49 -10.05 -11.71 -9.96
N THR A 50 -10.99 -12.63 -9.79
CA THR A 50 -10.77 -13.92 -9.10
C THR A 50 -9.91 -14.92 -9.89
N ASP A 51 -9.63 -14.66 -11.16
CA ASP A 51 -8.75 -15.43 -12.05
C ASP A 51 -7.27 -15.02 -11.96
N ALA A 52 -6.94 -14.03 -11.13
CA ALA A 52 -5.59 -13.52 -10.94
C ALA A 52 -5.10 -13.72 -9.49
N PRO A 53 -3.77 -13.70 -9.25
CA PRO A 53 -3.21 -13.74 -7.90
C PRO A 53 -3.80 -12.63 -7.02
N ALA A 54 -4.16 -12.96 -5.78
CA ALA A 54 -4.67 -11.97 -4.82
C ALA A 54 -3.52 -11.10 -4.27
N LEU A 55 -3.74 -9.79 -4.19
CA LEU A 55 -2.83 -8.81 -3.61
C LEU A 55 -3.58 -7.96 -2.59
N LEU A 56 -3.22 -8.13 -1.32
CA LEU A 56 -3.73 -7.33 -0.21
C LEU A 56 -2.90 -6.05 -0.07
N LEU A 57 -3.57 -4.89 -0.04
CA LEU A 57 -2.96 -3.59 0.18
C LEU A 57 -3.25 -3.11 1.60
N LEU A 58 -2.19 -2.78 2.35
CA LEU A 58 -2.23 -2.22 3.71
C LEU A 58 -1.61 -0.81 3.69
N HIS A 59 -2.42 0.19 4.00
CA HIS A 59 -2.05 1.62 3.93
C HIS A 59 -1.28 2.12 5.16
N GLY A 60 -0.69 3.30 5.05
CA GLY A 60 -0.01 4.01 6.14
C GLY A 60 -0.95 4.71 7.12
N GLY A 61 -0.38 5.29 8.17
CA GLY A 61 -1.14 6.03 9.19
C GLY A 61 -1.90 7.22 8.59
N LEU A 62 -3.11 7.44 9.06
CA LEU A 62 -4.04 8.49 8.59
C LEU A 62 -4.36 8.43 7.08
N GLY A 63 -4.02 7.33 6.38
CA GLY A 63 -4.29 7.11 4.97
C GLY A 63 -5.46 6.18 4.70
N THR A 64 -5.61 5.84 3.42
CA THR A 64 -6.43 4.74 2.91
C THR A 64 -5.67 3.98 1.83
N ALA A 65 -6.01 2.72 1.59
CA ALA A 65 -5.35 1.97 0.50
C ALA A 65 -5.60 2.63 -0.87
N ALA A 66 -6.77 3.23 -1.07
CA ALA A 66 -7.09 3.93 -2.32
C ALA A 66 -6.21 5.15 -2.57
N ASP A 67 -5.86 5.91 -1.51
CA ASP A 67 -5.08 7.15 -1.65
C ASP A 67 -3.58 6.86 -1.70
N ASP A 68 -3.08 5.99 -0.82
CA ASP A 68 -1.65 5.69 -0.73
C ASP A 68 -1.15 4.95 -1.97
N PHE A 69 -1.94 4.01 -2.50
CA PHE A 69 -1.57 3.22 -3.68
C PHE A 69 -2.12 3.77 -4.99
N ALA A 70 -2.77 4.95 -5.01
CA ALA A 70 -3.38 5.55 -6.20
C ALA A 70 -2.48 5.50 -7.46
N PRO A 71 -1.16 5.81 -7.41
CA PRO A 71 -0.29 5.75 -8.59
C PRO A 71 -0.04 4.33 -9.12
N LEU A 72 -0.18 3.31 -8.27
CA LEU A 72 0.04 1.90 -8.62
C LEU A 72 -1.25 1.17 -9.01
N LEU A 73 -2.41 1.56 -8.50
CA LEU A 73 -3.69 0.86 -8.74
C LEU A 73 -3.98 0.61 -10.23
N PRO A 74 -3.79 1.58 -11.16
CA PRO A 74 -4.04 1.33 -12.59
C PRO A 74 -3.14 0.24 -13.19
N ARG A 75 -1.97 0.00 -12.59
CA ARG A 75 -1.00 -1.01 -13.00
C ARG A 75 -1.26 -2.35 -12.33
N LEU A 76 -1.72 -2.34 -11.08
CA LEU A 76 -2.00 -3.55 -10.30
C LEU A 76 -3.29 -4.25 -10.78
N HIS A 77 -4.36 -3.50 -11.03
CA HIS A 77 -5.68 -4.04 -11.38
C HIS A 77 -5.69 -4.97 -12.59
N PRO A 78 -4.91 -4.74 -13.68
CA PRO A 78 -4.87 -5.68 -14.80
C PRO A 78 -4.24 -7.05 -14.46
N HIS A 79 -3.39 -7.12 -13.43
CA HIS A 79 -2.56 -8.28 -13.12
C HIS A 79 -2.96 -9.02 -11.85
N TYR A 80 -3.65 -8.36 -10.90
CA TYR A 80 -3.98 -8.91 -9.59
C TYR A 80 -5.46 -8.77 -9.26
N ARG A 81 -5.98 -9.69 -8.44
CA ARG A 81 -7.15 -9.42 -7.62
C ARG A 81 -6.71 -8.51 -6.49
N VAL A 82 -6.92 -7.21 -6.65
CA VAL A 82 -6.50 -6.20 -5.68
C VAL A 82 -7.56 -6.04 -4.60
N ILE A 83 -7.13 -6.21 -3.34
CA ILE A 83 -7.94 -6.04 -2.14
C ILE A 83 -7.39 -4.85 -1.37
N GLU A 84 -8.09 -3.73 -1.47
CA GLU A 84 -7.77 -2.47 -0.80
C GLU A 84 -8.45 -2.49 0.58
N ASN A 85 -7.70 -2.65 1.67
CA ASN A 85 -8.23 -2.73 3.03
C ASN A 85 -8.08 -1.39 3.76
N ASP A 86 -9.17 -0.87 4.34
CA ASP A 86 -9.12 0.27 5.24
C ASP A 86 -8.93 -0.23 6.69
N THR A 87 -7.83 0.16 7.32
CA THR A 87 -7.50 -0.17 8.72
C THR A 87 -8.58 0.36 9.67
N ARG A 88 -8.83 -0.33 10.79
CA ARG A 88 -9.75 0.15 11.83
C ARG A 88 -9.52 1.61 12.18
N GLY A 89 -10.60 2.38 12.33
CA GLY A 89 -10.56 3.81 12.59
C GLY A 89 -10.10 4.69 11.42
N HIS A 90 -9.77 4.11 10.26
CA HIS A 90 -9.35 4.84 9.05
C HIS A 90 -10.34 4.66 7.90
N GLY A 91 -10.25 5.52 6.90
CA GLY A 91 -11.09 5.45 5.71
C GLY A 91 -12.56 5.27 6.07
N GLN A 92 -13.20 4.24 5.58
CA GLN A 92 -14.60 3.92 5.87
C GLN A 92 -14.78 2.86 6.97
N SER A 93 -13.70 2.47 7.65
CA SER A 93 -13.73 1.50 8.75
C SER A 93 -14.05 2.16 10.09
N THR A 94 -14.94 1.55 10.88
CA THR A 94 -15.13 1.97 12.27
C THR A 94 -13.93 1.57 13.13
N ARG A 95 -13.77 2.24 14.26
CA ARG A 95 -12.66 1.98 15.19
C ARG A 95 -12.82 0.66 15.94
N GLY A 96 -14.03 0.38 16.45
CA GLY A 96 -14.28 -0.68 17.43
C GLY A 96 -13.61 -0.38 18.78
N SER A 97 -13.61 -1.36 19.69
CA SER A 97 -13.06 -1.25 21.04
C SER A 97 -11.63 -1.77 21.20
N ALA A 98 -11.16 -2.62 20.26
CA ALA A 98 -9.80 -3.15 20.31
C ALA A 98 -8.75 -2.05 20.07
N PRO A 99 -7.60 -2.08 20.79
CA PRO A 99 -6.56 -1.09 20.60
C PRO A 99 -5.97 -1.15 19.21
N LEU A 100 -5.59 -0.01 18.65
CA LEU A 100 -4.87 0.07 17.39
C LEU A 100 -3.40 -0.32 17.65
N THR A 101 -3.01 -1.51 17.18
CA THR A 101 -1.63 -2.01 17.22
C THR A 101 -1.30 -2.68 15.90
N TYR A 102 -0.01 -2.86 15.57
CA TYR A 102 0.37 -3.55 14.33
C TYR A 102 -0.09 -5.01 14.30
N ALA A 103 -0.05 -5.69 15.45
CA ALA A 103 -0.61 -7.04 15.58
C ALA A 103 -2.12 -7.07 15.36
N GLN A 104 -2.86 -6.04 15.82
CA GLN A 104 -4.31 -5.96 15.61
C GLN A 104 -4.64 -5.66 14.15
N ILE A 105 -3.90 -4.76 13.48
CA ILE A 105 -4.06 -4.50 12.04
C ILE A 105 -3.84 -5.79 11.24
N ALA A 106 -2.82 -6.57 11.58
CA ALA A 106 -2.56 -7.87 10.96
C ALA A 106 -3.68 -8.88 11.21
N ALA A 107 -4.25 -8.92 12.44
CA ALA A 107 -5.38 -9.79 12.77
C ALA A 107 -6.65 -9.42 12.00
N ASP A 108 -6.93 -8.12 11.85
CA ASP A 108 -8.05 -7.62 11.04
C ASP A 108 -7.90 -8.02 9.57
N ALA A 109 -6.70 -7.85 9.02
CA ALA A 109 -6.37 -8.24 7.66
C ALA A 109 -6.49 -9.76 7.45
N LYS A 110 -6.00 -10.56 8.42
CA LYS A 110 -6.15 -12.02 8.38
C LYS A 110 -7.61 -12.44 8.39
N HIS A 111 -8.45 -11.80 9.22
CA HIS A 111 -9.89 -12.06 9.23
C HIS A 111 -10.55 -11.73 7.88
N LEU A 112 -10.10 -10.67 7.19
CA LEU A 112 -10.55 -10.38 5.83
C LEU A 112 -10.17 -11.50 4.86
N ILE A 113 -8.93 -11.98 4.90
CA ILE A 113 -8.46 -13.12 4.08
C ILE A 113 -9.30 -14.38 4.33
N ASP A 114 -9.63 -14.67 5.61
CA ASP A 114 -10.50 -15.78 6.00
C ASP A 114 -11.94 -15.60 5.44
N THR A 115 -12.50 -14.40 5.54
CA THR A 115 -13.82 -14.02 5.01
C THR A 115 -13.89 -14.20 3.50
N LEU A 116 -12.85 -13.80 2.78
CA LEU A 116 -12.72 -13.93 1.33
C LEU A 116 -12.34 -15.35 0.88
N ARG A 117 -12.02 -16.24 1.83
CA ARG A 117 -11.60 -17.63 1.61
C ARG A 117 -10.42 -17.73 0.63
N LEU A 118 -9.40 -16.89 0.85
CA LEU A 118 -8.20 -16.92 0.02
C LEU A 118 -7.25 -18.01 0.53
N ASP A 119 -6.86 -18.90 -0.37
CA ASP A 119 -5.89 -19.97 -0.08
C ASP A 119 -4.44 -19.49 -0.23
N ALA A 120 -4.24 -18.41 -1.01
CA ALA A 120 -2.94 -17.79 -1.23
C ALA A 120 -3.11 -16.30 -1.57
N TYR A 121 -2.18 -15.45 -1.11
CA TYR A 121 -2.19 -14.02 -1.41
C TYR A 121 -0.81 -13.40 -1.22
N HIS A 122 -0.56 -12.28 -1.91
CA HIS A 122 0.60 -11.42 -1.71
C HIS A 122 0.22 -10.25 -0.82
N ILE A 123 1.20 -9.65 -0.12
CA ILE A 123 1.01 -8.48 0.73
C ILE A 123 1.84 -7.33 0.19
N LEU A 124 1.23 -6.17 0.05
CA LEU A 124 1.90 -4.90 -0.24
C LEU A 124 1.48 -3.89 0.84
N GLY A 125 2.42 -3.52 1.71
CA GLY A 125 2.20 -2.61 2.81
C GLY A 125 3.04 -1.34 2.70
N PHE A 126 2.43 -0.20 3.01
CA PHE A 126 3.11 1.09 3.09
C PHE A 126 3.14 1.57 4.55
N SER A 127 4.32 2.04 5.02
CA SER A 127 4.48 2.63 6.35
C SER A 127 3.91 1.71 7.45
N ASP A 128 2.91 2.14 8.22
CA ASP A 128 2.23 1.32 9.24
C ASP A 128 1.69 0.01 8.67
N GLY A 129 1.09 0.05 7.46
CA GLY A 129 0.65 -1.15 6.77
C GLY A 129 1.78 -2.10 6.42
N GLY A 130 2.98 -1.58 6.18
CA GLY A 130 4.18 -2.40 5.96
C GLY A 130 4.66 -3.08 7.24
N THR A 131 4.62 -2.36 8.37
CA THR A 131 4.92 -2.95 9.69
C THR A 131 3.90 -4.05 10.06
N ALA A 132 2.61 -3.80 9.82
CA ALA A 132 1.56 -4.80 9.99
C ALA A 132 1.71 -5.99 9.03
N ALA A 133 2.23 -5.79 7.81
CA ALA A 133 2.49 -6.85 6.84
C ALA A 133 3.51 -7.88 7.37
N TYR A 134 4.52 -7.46 8.12
CA TYR A 134 5.45 -8.40 8.78
C TYR A 134 4.72 -9.26 9.82
N HIS A 135 3.83 -8.68 10.64
CA HIS A 135 3.01 -9.45 11.59
C HIS A 135 2.08 -10.43 10.88
N LEU A 136 1.48 -10.01 9.78
CA LEU A 136 0.59 -10.87 9.01
C LEU A 136 1.35 -12.07 8.42
N ALA A 137 2.53 -11.84 7.85
CA ALA A 137 3.38 -12.92 7.32
C ALA A 137 3.85 -13.89 8.40
N LEU A 138 4.08 -13.43 9.62
CA LEU A 138 4.43 -14.28 10.77
C LEU A 138 3.26 -15.14 11.25
N SER A 139 2.02 -14.73 11.00
CA SER A 139 0.81 -15.37 11.54
C SER A 139 -0.04 -16.12 10.52
N ASP A 140 0.28 -16.01 9.22
CA ASP A 140 -0.51 -16.63 8.15
C ASP A 140 0.40 -17.20 7.04
N GLU A 141 0.50 -18.53 6.99
CA GLU A 141 1.33 -19.25 6.00
C GLU A 141 0.78 -19.17 4.57
N ARG A 142 -0.46 -18.68 4.36
CA ARG A 142 -1.05 -18.43 3.04
C ARG A 142 -0.43 -17.22 2.33
N ALA A 143 0.22 -16.32 3.08
CA ALA A 143 0.99 -15.23 2.49
C ALA A 143 2.13 -15.80 1.64
N GLN A 144 2.20 -15.40 0.36
CA GLN A 144 3.18 -15.91 -0.60
C GLN A 144 4.40 -14.99 -0.71
N SER A 145 4.24 -13.72 -0.42
CA SER A 145 5.32 -12.72 -0.41
C SER A 145 4.91 -11.50 0.40
N VAL A 146 5.91 -10.74 0.86
CA VAL A 146 5.74 -9.50 1.62
C VAL A 146 6.54 -8.40 0.94
N LEU A 147 5.85 -7.39 0.41
CA LEU A 147 6.48 -6.18 -0.08
C LEU A 147 6.13 -5.03 0.86
N THR A 148 7.14 -4.34 1.40
CA THR A 148 6.96 -3.22 2.32
C THR A 148 7.65 -1.97 1.78
N ILE A 149 7.04 -0.80 2.00
CA ILE A 149 7.56 0.49 1.56
C ILE A 149 7.60 1.43 2.76
N GLY A 150 8.77 1.94 3.12
CA GLY A 150 8.96 2.87 4.24
C GLY A 150 8.53 2.29 5.60
N ALA A 151 8.67 0.98 5.80
CA ALA A 151 8.18 0.29 6.99
C ALA A 151 9.30 0.01 8.00
N ASN A 152 9.11 0.44 9.23
CA ASN A 152 9.95 0.06 10.34
C ASN A 152 9.65 -1.38 10.76
N TRP A 153 10.68 -2.13 11.12
CA TRP A 153 10.54 -3.51 11.56
C TRP A 153 10.97 -3.73 13.02
N HIS A 154 11.64 -2.72 13.62
CA HIS A 154 12.15 -2.81 15.00
C HIS A 154 11.81 -1.53 15.77
N SER A 155 11.39 -1.67 17.04
CA SER A 155 10.98 -0.56 17.90
C SER A 155 12.08 0.47 18.16
N SER A 156 13.36 0.06 18.15
CA SER A 156 14.49 1.00 18.31
C SER A 156 14.63 2.00 17.17
N GLN A 157 14.05 1.72 16.00
CA GLN A 157 14.10 2.61 14.84
C GLN A 157 13.27 3.88 15.03
N ILE A 158 12.38 3.89 16.03
CA ILE A 158 11.55 5.04 16.37
C ILE A 158 12.26 5.99 17.35
N GLU A 159 13.25 5.49 18.08
CA GLU A 159 13.91 6.30 19.12
C GLU A 159 14.44 7.66 18.63
N PRO A 160 15.06 7.78 17.42
CA PRO A 160 15.53 9.07 16.93
C PRO A 160 14.39 10.09 16.67
N ALA A 161 13.16 9.62 16.44
CA ALA A 161 11.99 10.44 16.18
C ALA A 161 10.96 10.41 17.33
N ARG A 162 11.26 9.81 18.47
CA ARG A 162 10.35 9.61 19.60
C ARG A 162 9.68 10.92 20.04
N ASP A 163 10.47 11.95 20.30
CA ASP A 163 9.95 13.26 20.75
C ASP A 163 8.97 13.87 19.74
N MET A 164 9.24 13.67 18.43
CA MET A 164 8.33 14.10 17.38
C MET A 164 7.00 13.35 17.49
N TYR A 165 7.02 12.00 17.59
CA TYR A 165 5.80 11.21 17.72
C TYR A 165 5.01 11.54 18.97
N GLU A 166 5.69 11.76 20.10
CA GLU A 166 5.06 12.17 21.37
C GLU A 166 4.39 13.54 21.28
N SER A 167 4.92 14.44 20.46
CA SER A 167 4.39 15.81 20.28
C SER A 167 3.21 15.91 19.30
N ILE A 168 2.87 14.85 18.55
CA ILE A 168 1.80 14.88 17.58
C ILE A 168 0.46 15.09 18.26
N THR A 169 -0.25 16.14 17.83
CA THR A 169 -1.59 16.52 18.29
C THR A 169 -2.57 16.56 17.12
N PRO A 170 -3.88 16.61 17.35
CA PRO A 170 -4.85 16.84 16.27
C PRO A 170 -4.58 18.12 15.48
N ASP A 171 -4.12 19.19 16.13
CA ASP A 171 -3.79 20.45 15.46
C ASP A 171 -2.52 20.32 14.61
N PHE A 172 -1.50 19.60 15.10
CA PHE A 172 -0.33 19.23 14.28
C PHE A 172 -0.73 18.48 13.01
N LEU A 173 -1.63 17.49 13.12
CA LEU A 173 -2.12 16.75 11.93
C LEU A 173 -2.90 17.67 10.99
N ARG A 174 -3.74 18.58 11.50
CA ARG A 174 -4.46 19.56 10.65
C ARG A 174 -3.51 20.50 9.92
N GLU A 175 -2.40 20.89 10.53
CA GLU A 175 -1.42 21.79 9.95
C GLU A 175 -0.57 21.09 8.88
N HIS A 176 -0.09 19.87 9.17
CA HIS A 176 0.95 19.20 8.37
C HIS A 176 0.41 18.12 7.44
N MET A 177 -0.81 17.59 7.72
CA MET A 177 -1.48 16.52 6.97
C MET A 177 -2.93 16.91 6.64
N SER A 178 -3.16 18.18 6.29
CA SER A 178 -4.50 18.75 6.12
C SER A 178 -5.38 17.98 5.12
N ALA A 179 -4.80 17.50 4.02
CA ALA A 179 -5.52 16.72 3.01
C ALA A 179 -6.00 15.37 3.55
N GLN A 180 -5.13 14.66 4.28
CA GLN A 180 -5.45 13.37 4.90
C GLN A 180 -6.49 13.54 6.00
N VAL A 181 -6.36 14.58 6.84
CA VAL A 181 -7.36 14.90 7.87
C VAL A 181 -8.72 15.20 7.25
N ALA A 182 -8.77 16.04 6.21
CA ALA A 182 -10.03 16.37 5.52
C ALA A 182 -10.66 15.12 4.87
N ALA A 183 -9.85 14.25 4.25
CA ALA A 183 -10.33 12.99 3.70
C ALA A 183 -10.89 12.07 4.79
N TYR A 184 -10.18 11.93 5.93
CA TYR A 184 -10.64 11.18 7.08
C TYR A 184 -11.98 11.69 7.63
N GLU A 185 -12.08 13.00 7.91
CA GLU A 185 -13.29 13.62 8.45
C GLU A 185 -14.50 13.51 7.50
N GLN A 186 -14.24 13.45 6.18
CA GLN A 186 -15.29 13.29 5.18
C GLN A 186 -15.72 11.82 4.97
N GLN A 187 -14.79 10.87 5.05
CA GLN A 187 -15.02 9.48 4.64
C GLN A 187 -15.40 8.58 5.81
N ASN A 188 -14.85 8.85 7.02
CA ASN A 188 -15.06 7.97 8.15
C ASN A 188 -16.50 8.06 8.67
N PRO A 189 -17.16 6.91 8.91
CA PRO A 189 -18.53 6.90 9.43
C PRO A 189 -18.66 7.43 10.87
N GLN A 190 -17.54 7.47 11.62
CA GLN A 190 -17.47 7.92 13.01
C GLN A 190 -16.17 8.73 13.21
N PRO A 191 -16.04 9.91 12.56
CA PRO A 191 -14.79 10.66 12.60
C PRO A 191 -14.54 11.22 14.00
N ASP A 192 -13.40 10.86 14.58
CA ASP A 192 -12.90 11.37 15.85
C ASP A 192 -11.37 11.51 15.75
N LEU A 193 -10.92 12.68 15.28
CA LEU A 193 -9.50 12.94 15.09
C LEU A 193 -8.72 12.93 16.41
N VAL A 194 -9.36 13.29 17.51
CA VAL A 194 -8.70 13.29 18.84
C VAL A 194 -8.35 11.87 19.26
N THR A 195 -9.32 10.96 19.19
CA THR A 195 -9.11 9.55 19.50
C THR A 195 -8.16 8.91 18.49
N LEU A 196 -8.31 9.17 17.19
CA LEU A 196 -7.41 8.61 16.18
C LEU A 196 -5.96 9.08 16.39
N THR A 197 -5.74 10.35 16.73
CA THR A 197 -4.38 10.86 17.02
C THR A 197 -3.77 10.14 18.23
N ALA A 198 -4.56 9.91 19.28
CA ALA A 198 -4.10 9.16 20.44
C ALA A 198 -3.75 7.70 20.10
N ASP A 199 -4.58 7.04 19.31
CA ASP A 199 -4.37 5.67 18.84
C ASP A 199 -3.11 5.56 17.97
N LEU A 200 -2.89 6.50 17.03
CA LEU A 200 -1.70 6.54 16.19
C LEU A 200 -0.42 6.76 17.01
N ARG A 201 -0.44 7.68 17.98
CA ARG A 201 0.70 7.84 18.88
C ARG A 201 0.99 6.58 19.67
N HIS A 202 -0.05 5.90 20.18
CA HIS A 202 0.10 4.63 20.87
C HIS A 202 0.72 3.57 19.95
N LEU A 203 0.22 3.44 18.71
CA LEU A 203 0.72 2.52 17.69
C LEU A 203 2.21 2.73 17.44
N TRP A 204 2.63 3.97 17.15
CA TRP A 204 4.01 4.30 16.81
C TRP A 204 4.99 4.15 17.96
N LEU A 205 4.53 4.33 19.20
CA LEU A 205 5.35 4.26 20.41
C LEU A 205 5.25 2.92 21.15
N ASP A 206 4.50 1.94 20.59
CA ASP A 206 4.28 0.64 21.24
C ASP A 206 5.56 -0.23 21.15
N ASN A 207 6.24 -0.37 22.28
CA ASN A 207 7.40 -1.25 22.44
C ASN A 207 7.04 -2.66 22.93
N SER A 208 5.74 -2.97 23.03
CA SER A 208 5.27 -4.30 23.44
C SER A 208 5.35 -5.31 22.29
N THR A 209 4.95 -6.55 22.53
CA THR A 209 4.89 -7.61 21.52
C THR A 209 3.81 -7.38 20.45
N THR A 210 2.89 -6.43 20.65
CA THR A 210 1.86 -6.03 19.70
C THR A 210 2.29 -4.88 18.79
N GLY A 211 3.37 -4.18 19.16
CA GLY A 211 4.02 -3.13 18.38
C GLY A 211 4.84 -3.69 17.20
N TYR A 212 6.10 -3.31 17.12
CA TYR A 212 6.98 -3.76 16.03
C TYR A 212 7.31 -5.26 16.12
N PRO A 213 7.52 -5.94 14.97
CA PRO A 213 7.86 -7.37 14.98
C PRO A 213 9.22 -7.66 15.62
N ASN A 214 10.14 -6.69 15.63
CA ASN A 214 11.49 -6.82 16.15
C ASN A 214 12.22 -8.03 15.54
N GLU A 215 13.03 -8.76 16.28
CA GLU A 215 13.82 -9.92 15.83
C GLU A 215 12.95 -11.04 15.23
N ARG A 216 11.63 -11.03 15.47
CA ARG A 216 10.71 -12.02 14.86
C ARG A 216 10.70 -11.98 13.34
N VAL A 217 11.11 -10.85 12.70
CA VAL A 217 11.27 -10.80 11.23
C VAL A 217 12.18 -11.89 10.68
N ALA A 218 13.12 -12.41 11.50
CA ALA A 218 13.97 -13.54 11.14
C ALA A 218 13.18 -14.85 10.89
N ALA A 219 11.99 -14.98 11.46
CA ALA A 219 11.14 -16.16 11.30
C ALA A 219 10.20 -16.08 10.08
N ILE A 220 10.16 -14.98 9.36
CA ILE A 220 9.37 -14.83 8.13
C ILE A 220 10.01 -15.70 7.05
N LYS A 221 9.25 -16.68 6.55
CA LYS A 221 9.72 -17.64 5.54
C LYS A 221 9.41 -17.17 4.10
N GLN A 222 8.43 -16.31 3.96
CA GLN A 222 8.01 -15.74 2.67
C GLN A 222 9.11 -14.83 2.13
N PRO A 223 9.31 -14.75 0.82
CA PRO A 223 10.17 -13.74 0.21
C PRO A 223 9.76 -12.33 0.67
N ILE A 224 10.73 -11.51 1.05
CA ILE A 224 10.54 -10.12 1.45
C ILE A 224 11.18 -9.21 0.41
N LEU A 225 10.47 -8.15 -0.02
CA LEU A 225 11.05 -6.99 -0.71
C LEU A 225 10.78 -5.76 0.14
N ALA A 226 11.82 -5.26 0.82
CA ALA A 226 11.74 -4.03 1.60
C ALA A 226 12.22 -2.85 0.75
N VAL A 227 11.39 -1.83 0.63
CA VAL A 227 11.64 -0.63 -0.17
C VAL A 227 11.81 0.59 0.73
N ARG A 228 12.82 1.40 0.44
CA ARG A 228 13.09 2.68 1.11
C ARG A 228 13.34 3.77 0.07
N GLY A 229 12.74 4.95 0.23
CA GLY A 229 13.15 6.15 -0.50
C GLY A 229 14.47 6.70 0.06
N GLU A 230 15.31 7.31 -0.80
CA GLU A 230 16.63 7.85 -0.42
C GLU A 230 16.53 8.86 0.73
N ASP A 231 15.53 9.74 0.66
CA ASP A 231 15.29 10.81 1.63
C ASP A 231 14.19 10.47 2.66
N ASP A 232 13.94 9.17 2.89
CA ASP A 232 12.99 8.73 3.92
C ASP A 232 13.53 9.07 5.32
N PHE A 233 12.90 10.06 5.96
CA PHE A 233 13.31 10.55 7.28
C PHE A 233 12.73 9.72 8.44
N LEU A 234 11.74 8.85 8.17
CA LEU A 234 11.11 7.98 9.18
C LEU A 234 11.78 6.60 9.26
N LEU A 235 12.51 6.19 8.22
CA LEU A 235 13.25 4.94 8.17
C LEU A 235 14.69 5.22 7.72
N SER A 236 15.65 5.15 8.63
CA SER A 236 17.04 5.42 8.30
C SER A 236 17.63 4.34 7.37
N LEU A 237 18.64 4.71 6.59
CA LEU A 237 19.33 3.76 5.70
C LEU A 237 19.97 2.58 6.46
N PRO A 238 20.69 2.80 7.60
CA PRO A 238 21.22 1.70 8.40
C PRO A 238 20.14 0.76 8.94
N ASP A 239 19.06 1.31 9.48
CA ASP A 239 17.96 0.52 10.05
C ASP A 239 17.25 -0.33 9.00
N TRP A 240 17.01 0.24 7.82
CA TRP A 240 16.43 -0.50 6.70
C TRP A 240 17.38 -1.60 6.20
N ALA A 241 18.67 -1.33 6.10
CA ALA A 241 19.67 -2.31 5.65
C ALA A 241 19.83 -3.46 6.65
N ALA A 242 19.72 -3.19 7.96
CA ALA A 242 19.81 -4.17 9.03
C ALA A 242 18.73 -5.28 8.96
N LEU A 243 17.60 -5.04 8.26
CA LEU A 243 16.62 -6.09 8.02
C LEU A 243 17.24 -7.32 7.36
N ARG A 244 18.18 -7.12 6.41
CA ARG A 244 18.83 -8.23 5.72
C ARG A 244 19.82 -9.01 6.61
N GLU A 245 20.31 -8.40 7.66
CA GLU A 245 21.13 -9.09 8.67
C GLU A 245 20.26 -10.04 9.51
N GLN A 246 19.01 -9.63 9.80
CA GLN A 246 18.03 -10.44 10.52
C GLN A 246 17.40 -11.52 9.62
N ASN A 247 17.07 -11.18 8.39
CA ASN A 247 16.48 -12.08 7.40
C ASN A 247 17.29 -12.03 6.10
N PRO A 248 18.30 -12.92 5.92
CA PRO A 248 19.20 -12.88 4.76
C PRO A 248 18.51 -13.11 3.41
N ALA A 249 17.28 -13.66 3.41
CA ALA A 249 16.47 -13.83 2.20
C ALA A 249 15.74 -12.54 1.78
N ALA A 250 15.76 -11.49 2.59
CA ALA A 250 15.14 -10.22 2.24
C ALA A 250 15.89 -9.53 1.09
N HIS A 251 15.12 -9.08 0.09
CA HIS A 251 15.59 -8.19 -0.96
C HIS A 251 15.40 -6.74 -0.53
N LEU A 252 16.35 -5.88 -0.87
CA LEU A 252 16.34 -4.48 -0.51
C LEU A 252 16.33 -3.61 -1.78
N LEU A 253 15.36 -2.70 -1.90
CA LEU A 253 15.26 -1.72 -2.98
C LEU A 253 15.36 -0.31 -2.41
N HIS A 254 16.48 0.37 -2.67
CA HIS A 254 16.67 1.77 -2.35
C HIS A 254 16.32 2.62 -3.57
N ILE A 255 15.36 3.54 -3.42
CA ILE A 255 14.85 4.35 -4.52
C ILE A 255 15.41 5.77 -4.42
N PRO A 256 16.23 6.22 -5.40
CA PRO A 256 16.75 7.58 -5.42
C PRO A 256 15.62 8.60 -5.68
N PHE A 257 15.86 9.84 -5.24
CA PHE A 257 14.95 10.98 -5.45
C PHE A 257 13.53 10.74 -4.88
N ALA A 258 13.42 10.01 -3.79
CA ALA A 258 12.16 9.70 -3.13
C ALA A 258 12.29 9.78 -1.62
N GLY A 259 11.31 10.39 -0.96
CA GLY A 259 11.15 10.38 0.49
C GLY A 259 10.34 9.19 0.97
N HIS A 260 9.65 9.37 2.10
CA HIS A 260 8.81 8.33 2.71
C HIS A 260 7.73 7.81 1.75
N GLU A 261 7.08 8.69 0.99
CA GLU A 261 6.07 8.36 0.00
C GLU A 261 6.67 7.95 -1.36
N ALA A 262 7.61 6.99 -1.37
CA ALA A 262 8.26 6.51 -2.59
C ALA A 262 7.28 6.00 -3.66
N ILE A 263 6.09 5.55 -3.25
CA ILE A 263 4.99 5.15 -4.14
C ILE A 263 4.57 6.30 -5.05
N LYS A 264 4.46 7.50 -4.49
CA LYS A 264 4.02 8.70 -5.22
C LYS A 264 5.15 9.30 -6.05
N ALA A 265 6.39 9.26 -5.51
CA ALA A 265 7.55 9.86 -6.15
C ALA A 265 8.06 9.04 -7.35
N GLN A 266 8.13 7.71 -7.23
CA GLN A 266 8.76 6.81 -8.21
C GLN A 266 7.92 5.55 -8.50
N PRO A 267 6.66 5.68 -8.95
CA PRO A 267 5.77 4.54 -9.17
C PRO A 267 6.28 3.59 -10.28
N ASP A 268 7.06 4.09 -11.24
CA ASP A 268 7.60 3.29 -12.33
C ASP A 268 8.67 2.30 -11.84
N ILE A 269 9.57 2.76 -10.98
CA ILE A 269 10.60 1.91 -10.36
C ILE A 269 9.95 0.84 -9.50
N LEU A 270 8.95 1.23 -8.68
CA LEU A 270 8.21 0.28 -7.86
C LEU A 270 7.47 -0.75 -8.69
N TRP A 271 6.80 -0.34 -9.78
CA TRP A 271 6.10 -1.28 -10.65
C TRP A 271 7.05 -2.30 -11.27
N ALA A 272 8.20 -1.86 -11.77
CA ALA A 272 9.21 -2.78 -12.33
C ALA A 272 9.73 -3.78 -11.29
N ALA A 273 9.91 -3.32 -10.04
CA ALA A 273 10.32 -4.19 -8.93
C ALA A 273 9.24 -5.20 -8.56
N ILE A 274 7.97 -4.77 -8.45
CA ILE A 274 6.81 -5.65 -8.18
C ILE A 274 6.71 -6.75 -9.24
N GLN A 275 6.78 -6.39 -10.51
CA GLN A 275 6.73 -7.35 -11.61
C GLN A 275 7.88 -8.37 -11.56
N THR A 276 9.06 -7.94 -11.12
CA THR A 276 10.22 -8.83 -11.00
C THR A 276 10.12 -9.73 -9.78
N PHE A 277 9.67 -9.17 -8.65
CA PHE A 277 9.54 -9.88 -7.38
C PHE A 277 8.46 -10.96 -7.41
N HIS A 278 7.35 -10.72 -8.11
CA HIS A 278 6.24 -11.66 -8.24
C HIS A 278 6.32 -12.53 -9.51
N LYS A 279 7.46 -12.54 -10.22
CA LYS A 279 7.64 -13.52 -11.30
C LYS A 279 7.73 -14.93 -10.68
N PRO A 280 6.98 -15.91 -11.25
CA PRO A 280 7.07 -17.31 -10.86
C PRO A 280 8.45 -17.91 -11.13
#